data_3890fbb3e42ea1018fb651f35001b47f
#
_entry.id   3890fbb3e42ea1018fb651f35001b47f
#
_cell.length_a   1.000
_cell.length_b   1.000
_cell.length_c   1.000
_cell.angle_alpha   90.00
_cell.angle_beta   90.00
_cell.angle_gamma   90.00
#
_symmetry.space_group_name_H-M   'P 1'
#
loop_
_entity.id
_entity.type
_entity.pdbx_description
1 polymer ?
#
loop_
_entity_poly.entity_id
_entity_poly.type
_entity_poly.pdbx_seq_one_letter_code
_entity_poly.pdbx_strand_id
1 'polypeptide(L)'
;MPKKAETPKETNEDVFEIFIIADNIFSEQTTLSKQAYDKGRFGEIKENKIKYSLVEALYLLEKRKAVIKDSRDKTIDFDSFIKKVSKKEPNFWTRYVVFRDIRNRGYIIKTALKFGADFRVYDRGVNPGQDHAKWIVFPVKESDVLTWFDFSAKNRVAHSTKKSLLLACVDDEDDVTYWNVSWVRP
;
A
#
# COMPACT_ATOMS: atom_id res chain seq x y z
N MET A 1 -27.06 12.30 -42.53
CA MET A 1 -26.62 12.60 -41.18
C MET A 1 -26.29 11.26 -40.52
N PRO A 2 -25.02 10.94 -40.16
CA PRO A 2 -24.68 9.71 -39.48
C PRO A 2 -24.99 9.85 -37.99
N LYS A 3 -25.69 8.84 -37.42
CA LYS A 3 -25.99 8.69 -36.00
C LYS A 3 -24.67 8.54 -35.22
N LYS A 4 -24.47 9.39 -34.22
CA LYS A 4 -23.43 9.22 -33.20
C LYS A 4 -23.64 7.85 -32.54
N ALA A 5 -22.60 7.00 -32.62
CA ALA A 5 -22.53 5.79 -31.85
C ALA A 5 -22.45 6.17 -30.36
N GLU A 6 -23.45 5.75 -29.61
CA GLU A 6 -23.39 5.80 -28.13
C GLU A 6 -22.35 4.81 -27.66
N THR A 7 -21.34 5.32 -26.97
CA THR A 7 -20.34 4.51 -26.24
C THR A 7 -21.09 3.72 -25.18
N PRO A 8 -20.90 2.38 -25.09
CA PRO A 8 -21.53 1.58 -24.04
C PRO A 8 -21.07 2.10 -22.69
N LYS A 9 -21.99 2.44 -21.81
CA LYS A 9 -21.73 2.57 -20.38
C LYS A 9 -21.29 1.18 -19.90
N GLU A 10 -19.98 0.99 -19.68
CA GLU A 10 -19.48 -0.14 -18.92
C GLU A 10 -20.14 -0.09 -17.53
N THR A 11 -21.10 -0.95 -17.31
CA THR A 11 -21.67 -1.24 -16.00
C THR A 11 -20.56 -1.94 -15.21
N ASN A 12 -19.93 -1.19 -14.32
CA ASN A 12 -18.85 -1.62 -13.45
C ASN A 12 -19.40 -2.51 -12.33
N GLU A 13 -19.89 -3.71 -12.66
CA GLU A 13 -20.46 -4.65 -11.68
C GLU A 13 -19.40 -5.28 -10.76
N ASP A 14 -18.09 -5.12 -11.07
CA ASP A 14 -16.98 -5.79 -10.36
C ASP A 14 -16.10 -4.86 -9.51
N VAL A 15 -16.49 -3.61 -9.27
CA VAL A 15 -15.71 -2.66 -8.46
C VAL A 15 -16.51 -2.15 -7.26
N PHE A 16 -15.82 -1.88 -6.16
CA PHE A 16 -16.43 -1.24 -4.99
C PHE A 16 -15.91 0.18 -4.80
N GLU A 17 -16.64 0.97 -4.01
CA GLU A 17 -16.31 2.37 -3.77
C GLU A 17 -15.45 2.52 -2.51
N ILE A 18 -14.38 3.31 -2.62
CA ILE A 18 -13.55 3.78 -1.51
C ILE A 18 -13.75 5.29 -1.38
N PHE A 19 -14.12 5.74 -0.21
CA PHE A 19 -14.32 7.15 0.10
C PHE A 19 -13.09 7.73 0.80
N ILE A 20 -12.70 8.95 0.37
CA ILE A 20 -11.68 9.75 1.05
C ILE A 20 -12.35 10.99 1.62
N ILE A 21 -12.55 11.01 2.94
CA ILE A 21 -13.15 12.12 3.67
C ILE A 21 -12.14 12.57 4.73
N ALA A 22 -11.58 13.77 4.54
CA ALA A 22 -10.44 14.26 5.33
C ALA A 22 -9.27 13.25 5.29
N ASP A 23 -8.86 12.70 6.44
CA ASP A 23 -7.77 11.71 6.54
C ASP A 23 -8.32 10.26 6.67
N ASN A 24 -9.63 10.07 6.53
CA ASN A 24 -10.24 8.74 6.58
C ASN A 24 -10.42 8.19 5.18
N ILE A 25 -9.92 6.98 4.95
CA ILE A 25 -10.04 6.23 3.71
C ILE A 25 -10.75 4.92 4.04
N PHE A 26 -11.94 4.74 3.51
CA PHE A 26 -12.77 3.60 3.86
C PHE A 26 -13.73 3.20 2.76
N SER A 27 -14.22 1.97 2.82
CA SER A 27 -15.40 1.51 2.09
C SER A 27 -16.47 1.01 3.04
N GLU A 28 -17.70 0.97 2.59
CA GLU A 28 -18.73 0.16 3.21
C GLU A 28 -18.39 -1.33 3.04
N GLN A 29 -18.92 -2.18 3.92
CA GLN A 29 -18.74 -3.63 3.84
C GLN A 29 -19.67 -4.25 2.79
N THR A 30 -19.32 -4.09 1.52
CA THR A 30 -19.98 -4.77 0.40
C THR A 30 -19.40 -6.17 0.20
N THR A 31 -20.04 -6.99 -0.63
CA THR A 31 -19.50 -8.32 -1.00
C THR A 31 -18.10 -8.20 -1.61
N LEU A 32 -17.87 -7.23 -2.50
CA LEU A 32 -16.59 -7.03 -3.18
C LEU A 32 -15.50 -6.52 -2.24
N SER A 33 -15.81 -5.55 -1.36
CA SER A 33 -14.85 -5.04 -0.39
C SER A 33 -14.46 -6.10 0.64
N LYS A 34 -15.41 -6.96 1.07
CA LYS A 34 -15.12 -8.13 1.92
C LYS A 34 -14.25 -9.16 1.21
N GLN A 35 -14.51 -9.45 -0.07
CA GLN A 35 -13.64 -10.34 -0.84
C GLN A 35 -12.21 -9.80 -0.97
N ALA A 36 -12.02 -8.48 -1.17
CA ALA A 36 -10.72 -7.84 -1.20
C ALA A 36 -10.00 -7.98 0.16
N TYR A 37 -10.74 -7.85 1.27
CA TYR A 37 -10.22 -8.08 2.61
C TYR A 37 -9.87 -9.56 2.84
N ASP A 38 -10.77 -10.48 2.56
CA ASP A 38 -10.60 -11.92 2.87
C ASP A 38 -9.49 -12.57 2.02
N LYS A 39 -9.47 -12.31 0.72
CA LYS A 39 -8.50 -12.88 -0.21
C LYS A 39 -7.16 -12.14 -0.22
N GLY A 40 -7.21 -10.81 -0.19
CA GLY A 40 -6.02 -9.96 -0.35
C GLY A 40 -5.53 -9.31 0.93
N ARG A 41 -6.28 -9.43 2.03
CA ARG A 41 -5.99 -8.75 3.30
C ARG A 41 -5.83 -7.23 3.16
N PHE A 42 -6.58 -6.63 2.22
CA PHE A 42 -6.61 -5.17 2.05
C PHE A 42 -7.48 -4.52 3.12
N GLY A 43 -6.96 -3.47 3.71
CA GLY A 43 -7.65 -2.71 4.75
C GLY A 43 -7.68 -3.39 6.13
N GLU A 44 -8.43 -2.80 7.03
CA GLU A 44 -8.73 -3.30 8.38
C GLU A 44 -10.22 -3.08 8.65
N ILE A 45 -10.92 -4.13 9.11
CA ILE A 45 -12.32 -4.00 9.51
C ILE A 45 -12.37 -3.20 10.81
N LYS A 46 -13.13 -2.11 10.79
CA LYS A 46 -13.43 -1.29 11.97
C LYS A 46 -14.92 -1.00 11.95
N GLU A 47 -15.62 -1.52 12.95
CA GLU A 47 -17.08 -1.42 13.02
C GLU A 47 -17.72 -1.99 11.73
N ASN A 48 -18.54 -1.19 11.06
CA ASN A 48 -19.22 -1.58 9.82
C ASN A 48 -18.48 -1.15 8.53
N LYS A 49 -17.19 -0.72 8.63
CA LYS A 49 -16.39 -0.22 7.51
C LYS A 49 -15.08 -0.96 7.39
N ILE A 50 -14.51 -0.92 6.20
CA ILE A 50 -13.13 -1.36 5.96
C ILE A 50 -12.29 -0.12 5.74
N LYS A 51 -11.31 0.13 6.61
CA LYS A 51 -10.36 1.24 6.51
C LYS A 51 -9.12 0.81 5.74
N TYR A 52 -8.67 1.67 4.82
CA TYR A 52 -7.50 1.44 3.97
C TYR A 52 -6.40 2.44 4.28
N SER A 53 -5.16 2.05 4.03
CA SER A 53 -4.06 3.00 3.88
C SER A 53 -4.08 3.62 2.48
N LEU A 54 -3.40 4.76 2.32
CA LEU A 54 -3.29 5.45 1.01
C LEU A 54 -2.73 4.54 -0.08
N VAL A 55 -1.69 3.76 0.23
CA VAL A 55 -1.07 2.83 -0.73
C VAL A 55 -1.99 1.66 -1.11
N GLU A 56 -2.81 1.17 -0.17
CA GLU A 56 -3.80 0.12 -0.46
C GLU A 56 -4.91 0.65 -1.36
N ALA A 57 -5.41 1.86 -1.08
CA ALA A 57 -6.45 2.49 -1.90
C ALA A 57 -5.96 2.73 -3.34
N LEU A 58 -4.74 3.28 -3.50
CA LEU A 58 -4.15 3.51 -4.82
C LEU A 58 -3.93 2.20 -5.58
N TYR A 59 -3.45 1.15 -4.91
CA TYR A 59 -3.27 -0.16 -5.53
C TYR A 59 -4.59 -0.78 -6.02
N LEU A 60 -5.64 -0.70 -5.21
CA LEU A 60 -6.97 -1.18 -5.60
C LEU A 60 -7.55 -0.40 -6.77
N LEU A 61 -7.30 0.91 -6.85
CA LEU A 61 -7.64 1.76 -7.98
C LEU A 61 -6.86 1.35 -9.24
N GLU A 62 -5.52 1.21 -9.14
CA GLU A 62 -4.66 0.76 -10.25
C GLU A 62 -5.09 -0.60 -10.81
N LYS A 63 -5.44 -1.54 -9.93
CA LYS A 63 -5.90 -2.88 -10.32
C LYS A 63 -7.38 -2.92 -10.76
N ARG A 64 -8.02 -1.77 -10.89
CA ARG A 64 -9.44 -1.63 -11.27
C ARG A 64 -10.39 -2.48 -10.40
N LYS A 65 -10.05 -2.63 -9.10
CA LYS A 65 -10.87 -3.32 -8.11
C LYS A 65 -11.75 -2.37 -7.32
N ALA A 66 -11.38 -1.10 -7.29
CA ALA A 66 -12.14 -0.06 -6.61
C ALA A 66 -12.11 1.25 -7.38
N VAL A 67 -13.12 2.08 -7.17
CA VAL A 67 -13.14 3.50 -7.54
C VAL A 67 -12.98 4.34 -6.29
N ILE A 68 -12.27 5.47 -6.39
CA ILE A 68 -12.06 6.36 -5.26
C ILE A 68 -12.93 7.61 -5.43
N LYS A 69 -13.66 7.96 -4.39
CA LYS A 69 -14.54 9.13 -4.36
C LYS A 69 -14.16 10.11 -3.24
N ASP A 70 -14.33 11.39 -3.49
CA ASP A 70 -14.16 12.44 -2.48
C ASP A 70 -15.46 12.64 -1.65
N SER A 71 -15.42 13.60 -0.70
CA SER A 71 -16.56 13.95 0.15
C SER A 71 -17.77 14.53 -0.62
N ARG A 72 -17.62 14.85 -1.91
CA ARG A 72 -18.67 15.36 -2.80
C ARG A 72 -19.11 14.32 -3.82
N ASP A 73 -18.78 13.04 -3.58
CA ASP A 73 -19.07 11.89 -4.47
C ASP A 73 -18.38 11.98 -5.85
N LYS A 74 -17.37 12.86 -5.98
CA LYS A 74 -16.61 13.00 -7.22
C LYS A 74 -15.51 11.94 -7.28
N THR A 75 -15.45 11.22 -8.40
CA THR A 75 -14.40 10.22 -8.65
C THR A 75 -13.01 10.89 -8.77
N ILE A 76 -12.03 10.28 -8.14
CA ILE A 76 -10.62 10.68 -8.18
C ILE A 76 -9.88 9.64 -9.03
N ASP A 77 -9.28 10.08 -10.13
CA ASP A 77 -8.42 9.24 -10.97
C ASP A 77 -7.04 9.03 -10.34
N PHE A 78 -6.26 8.13 -10.94
CA PHE A 78 -4.95 7.71 -10.44
C PHE A 78 -3.96 8.88 -10.29
N ASP A 79 -3.83 9.71 -11.32
CA ASP A 79 -2.87 10.83 -11.31
C ASP A 79 -3.29 11.94 -10.34
N SER A 80 -4.58 12.25 -10.30
CA SER A 80 -5.16 13.20 -9.34
C SER A 80 -4.97 12.75 -7.90
N PHE A 81 -5.08 11.44 -7.64
CA PHE A 81 -4.82 10.87 -6.32
C PHE A 81 -3.36 11.06 -5.91
N ILE A 82 -2.41 10.66 -6.76
CA ILE A 82 -0.98 10.83 -6.52
C ILE A 82 -0.65 12.29 -6.26
N LYS A 83 -1.09 13.19 -7.15
CA LYS A 83 -0.84 14.63 -7.02
C LYS A 83 -1.36 15.21 -5.71
N LYS A 84 -2.52 14.73 -5.24
CA LYS A 84 -3.12 15.16 -3.98
C LYS A 84 -2.32 14.65 -2.77
N VAL A 85 -1.93 13.38 -2.78
CA VAL A 85 -1.24 12.73 -1.66
C VAL A 85 0.21 13.19 -1.54
N SER A 86 0.94 13.31 -2.65
CA SER A 86 2.36 13.71 -2.65
C SER A 86 2.59 15.13 -2.10
N LYS A 87 1.57 15.98 -2.07
CA LYS A 87 1.64 17.29 -1.40
C LYS A 87 1.76 17.17 0.12
N LYS A 88 1.21 16.11 0.72
CA LYS A 88 1.25 15.85 2.16
C LYS A 88 2.36 14.87 2.54
N GLU A 89 2.62 13.91 1.67
CA GLU A 89 3.61 12.84 1.85
C GLU A 89 4.60 12.84 0.67
N PRO A 90 5.71 13.58 0.72
CA PRO A 90 6.66 13.70 -0.41
C PRO A 90 7.22 12.33 -0.88
N ASN A 91 7.40 11.38 0.04
CA ASN A 91 7.92 10.03 -0.27
C ASN A 91 6.82 9.02 -0.62
N PHE A 92 5.59 9.51 -0.89
CA PHE A 92 4.46 8.61 -1.16
C PHE A 92 4.70 7.71 -2.36
N TRP A 93 5.26 8.25 -3.46
CA TRP A 93 5.51 7.49 -4.67
C TRP A 93 6.48 6.33 -4.43
N THR A 94 7.63 6.59 -3.83
CA THR A 94 8.62 5.55 -3.47
C THR A 94 8.00 4.45 -2.60
N ARG A 95 7.18 4.83 -1.61
CA ARG A 95 6.43 3.89 -0.78
C ARG A 95 5.42 3.08 -1.58
N TYR A 96 4.74 3.72 -2.53
CA TYR A 96 3.76 3.05 -3.38
C TYR A 96 4.41 2.05 -4.34
N VAL A 97 5.53 2.41 -4.97
CA VAL A 97 6.30 1.52 -5.86
C VAL A 97 6.68 0.23 -5.13
N VAL A 98 7.26 0.35 -3.94
CA VAL A 98 7.62 -0.81 -3.11
C VAL A 98 6.39 -1.63 -2.69
N PHE A 99 5.30 -0.97 -2.30
CA PHE A 99 4.05 -1.66 -1.96
C PHE A 99 3.52 -2.45 -3.15
N ARG A 100 3.47 -1.83 -4.33
CA ARG A 100 3.01 -2.43 -5.59
C ARG A 100 3.85 -3.64 -5.98
N ASP A 101 5.19 -3.53 -5.93
CA ASP A 101 6.11 -4.60 -6.30
C ASP A 101 5.94 -5.83 -5.37
N ILE A 102 5.95 -5.62 -4.06
CA ILE A 102 5.76 -6.70 -3.07
C ILE A 102 4.38 -7.38 -3.25
N ARG A 103 3.34 -6.59 -3.51
CA ARG A 103 2.00 -7.13 -3.79
C ARG A 103 1.95 -7.93 -5.08
N ASN A 104 2.57 -7.46 -6.15
CA ASN A 104 2.62 -8.16 -7.43
C ASN A 104 3.39 -9.48 -7.33
N ARG A 105 4.36 -9.58 -6.41
CA ARG A 105 5.06 -10.83 -6.08
C ARG A 105 4.22 -11.78 -5.20
N GLY A 106 3.00 -11.41 -4.81
CA GLY A 106 2.08 -12.26 -4.05
C GLY A 106 2.26 -12.23 -2.53
N TYR A 107 3.05 -11.31 -1.98
CA TYR A 107 3.18 -11.15 -0.53
C TYR A 107 2.08 -10.26 0.05
N ILE A 108 1.77 -10.49 1.33
CA ILE A 108 0.93 -9.57 2.10
C ILE A 108 1.84 -8.52 2.75
N ILE A 109 1.58 -7.26 2.43
CA ILE A 109 2.26 -6.10 2.98
C ILE A 109 1.24 -5.20 3.68
N LYS A 110 1.58 -4.71 4.86
CA LYS A 110 0.78 -3.80 5.68
C LYS A 110 1.62 -2.64 6.18
N THR A 111 0.99 -1.51 6.43
CA THR A 111 1.67 -0.38 7.09
C THR A 111 2.17 -0.76 8.48
N ALA A 112 3.30 -0.19 8.88
CA ALA A 112 3.98 -0.49 10.14
C ALA A 112 4.33 0.78 10.95
N LEU A 113 3.61 1.87 10.73
CA LEU A 113 3.89 3.18 11.33
C LEU A 113 3.97 3.13 12.87
N LYS A 114 3.18 2.28 13.52
CA LYS A 114 3.24 2.07 14.98
C LYS A 114 4.58 1.52 15.46
N PHE A 115 5.37 0.92 14.57
CA PHE A 115 6.69 0.37 14.87
C PHE A 115 7.82 1.32 14.43
N GLY A 116 7.50 2.50 13.90
CA GLY A 116 8.50 3.40 13.33
C GLY A 116 9.08 2.93 12.00
N ALA A 117 8.31 2.13 11.25
CA ALA A 117 8.68 1.63 9.92
C ALA A 117 7.55 1.90 8.92
N ASP A 118 7.86 1.87 7.64
CA ASP A 118 6.84 2.07 6.60
C ASP A 118 5.93 0.86 6.47
N PHE A 119 6.52 -0.33 6.33
CA PHE A 119 5.76 -1.54 6.10
C PHE A 119 6.27 -2.74 6.89
N ARG A 120 5.36 -3.71 7.05
CA ARG A 120 5.65 -5.07 7.48
C ARG A 120 5.16 -6.05 6.41
N VAL A 121 5.97 -7.05 6.11
CA VAL A 121 5.69 -8.04 5.08
C VAL A 121 5.63 -9.43 5.71
N TYR A 122 4.60 -10.16 5.33
CA TYR A 122 4.36 -11.52 5.78
C TYR A 122 4.91 -12.51 4.74
N ASP A 123 5.38 -13.66 5.20
CA ASP A 123 5.82 -14.70 4.28
C ASP A 123 4.64 -15.26 3.47
N ARG A 124 4.91 -15.93 2.36
CA ARG A 124 3.86 -16.49 1.51
C ARG A 124 3.02 -17.50 2.28
N GLY A 125 1.70 -17.39 2.14
CA GLY A 125 0.75 -18.23 2.87
C GLY A 125 0.47 -17.81 4.31
N VAL A 126 1.20 -16.83 4.84
CA VAL A 126 1.00 -16.32 6.21
C VAL A 126 0.04 -15.14 6.20
N ASN A 127 -1.00 -15.19 7.03
CA ASN A 127 -1.98 -14.12 7.14
C ASN A 127 -1.74 -13.25 8.39
N PRO A 128 -1.97 -11.93 8.30
CA PRO A 128 -2.02 -11.07 9.49
C PRO A 128 -3.01 -11.61 10.52
N GLY A 129 -2.55 -11.71 11.78
CA GLY A 129 -3.36 -12.25 12.88
C GLY A 129 -3.19 -13.76 13.12
N GLN A 130 -2.65 -14.52 12.19
CA GLN A 130 -2.30 -15.94 12.35
C GLN A 130 -0.85 -16.12 12.76
N ASP A 131 0.04 -15.29 12.20
CA ASP A 131 1.46 -15.32 12.52
C ASP A 131 2.06 -13.91 12.37
N HIS A 132 3.34 -13.79 12.71
CA HIS A 132 4.09 -12.54 12.68
C HIS A 132 4.66 -12.24 11.29
N ALA A 133 4.75 -10.95 10.96
CA ALA A 133 5.45 -10.50 9.76
C ALA A 133 6.93 -10.91 9.84
N LYS A 134 7.51 -11.30 8.72
CA LYS A 134 8.90 -11.72 8.59
C LYS A 134 9.85 -10.53 8.47
N TRP A 135 9.43 -9.51 7.72
CA TRP A 135 10.24 -8.33 7.44
C TRP A 135 9.59 -7.04 7.90
N ILE A 136 10.45 -6.12 8.32
CA ILE A 136 10.16 -4.69 8.38
C ILE A 136 10.82 -4.06 7.16
N VAL A 137 10.06 -3.27 6.41
CA VAL A 137 10.50 -2.71 5.12
C VAL A 137 10.59 -1.20 5.20
N PHE A 138 11.71 -0.68 4.73
CA PHE A 138 11.95 0.75 4.55
C PHE A 138 12.22 1.04 3.06
N PRO A 139 11.29 1.67 2.36
CA PRO A 139 11.50 2.23 1.04
C PRO A 139 12.52 3.38 1.10
N VAL A 140 13.47 3.37 0.19
CA VAL A 140 14.45 4.45 -0.02
C VAL A 140 14.62 4.68 -1.50
N LYS A 141 14.96 5.89 -1.92
CA LYS A 141 15.37 6.15 -3.30
C LYS A 141 16.82 5.78 -3.46
N GLU A 142 17.23 5.37 -4.65
CA GLU A 142 18.63 5.10 -4.97
C GLU A 142 19.51 6.35 -4.75
N SER A 143 18.97 7.54 -5.00
CA SER A 143 19.64 8.80 -4.77
C SER A 143 19.71 9.26 -3.30
N ASP A 144 19.02 8.57 -2.38
CA ASP A 144 19.03 8.94 -0.96
C ASP A 144 20.37 8.60 -0.31
N VAL A 145 20.84 9.49 0.56
CA VAL A 145 22.01 9.25 1.41
C VAL A 145 21.55 8.75 2.77
N LEU A 146 21.94 7.54 3.13
CA LEU A 146 21.63 6.96 4.43
C LEU A 146 22.86 7.03 5.35
N THR A 147 22.70 7.69 6.50
CA THR A 147 23.78 7.71 7.51
C THR A 147 23.83 6.40 8.29
N TRP A 148 24.98 6.07 8.89
CA TRP A 148 25.10 4.93 9.81
C TRP A 148 24.16 5.02 11.01
N PHE A 149 23.85 6.23 11.44
CA PHE A 149 22.87 6.46 12.51
C PHE A 149 21.47 6.04 12.06
N ASP A 150 21.04 6.49 10.88
CA ASP A 150 19.71 6.14 10.31
C ASP A 150 19.62 4.64 10.03
N PHE A 151 20.67 4.06 9.45
CA PHE A 151 20.74 2.61 9.21
C PHE A 151 20.62 1.82 10.52
N SER A 152 21.39 2.20 11.54
CA SER A 152 21.36 1.53 12.84
C SER A 152 20.01 1.69 13.54
N ALA A 153 19.34 2.85 13.38
CA ALA A 153 18.01 3.08 13.91
C ALA A 153 16.98 2.14 13.25
N LYS A 154 17.00 2.00 11.92
CA LYS A 154 16.14 1.08 11.18
C LYS A 154 16.38 -0.38 11.58
N ASN A 155 17.64 -0.76 11.74
CA ASN A 155 18.00 -2.12 12.15
C ASN A 155 17.55 -2.43 13.60
N ARG A 156 17.63 -1.45 14.53
CA ARG A 156 17.08 -1.60 15.88
C ARG A 156 15.58 -1.84 15.88
N VAL A 157 14.82 -1.16 15.03
CA VAL A 157 13.36 -1.37 14.89
C VAL A 157 13.09 -2.81 14.45
N ALA A 158 13.79 -3.32 13.45
CA ALA A 158 13.63 -4.69 12.98
C ALA A 158 13.99 -5.70 14.08
N HIS A 159 15.13 -5.51 14.75
CA HIS A 159 15.60 -6.38 15.81
C HIS A 159 14.67 -6.40 17.03
N SER A 160 14.21 -5.24 17.51
CA SER A 160 13.29 -5.13 18.66
C SER A 160 11.94 -5.80 18.40
N THR A 161 11.52 -5.86 17.14
CA THR A 161 10.30 -6.54 16.71
C THR A 161 10.51 -7.99 16.27
N LYS A 162 11.74 -8.53 16.44
CA LYS A 162 12.14 -9.90 16.02
C LYS A 162 11.88 -10.16 14.53
N LYS A 163 12.25 -9.21 13.67
CA LYS A 163 12.08 -9.27 12.22
C LYS A 163 13.39 -8.94 11.52
N SER A 164 13.53 -9.37 10.27
CA SER A 164 14.63 -8.93 9.43
C SER A 164 14.34 -7.55 8.84
N LEU A 165 15.36 -6.74 8.69
CA LEU A 165 15.28 -5.47 7.99
C LEU A 165 15.37 -5.72 6.48
N LEU A 166 14.40 -5.21 5.73
CA LEU A 166 14.41 -5.20 4.27
C LEU A 166 14.49 -3.74 3.80
N LEU A 167 15.62 -3.34 3.24
CA LEU A 167 15.76 -2.07 2.55
C LEU A 167 15.28 -2.27 1.12
N ALA A 168 14.33 -1.47 0.68
CA ALA A 168 13.75 -1.50 -0.66
C ALA A 168 14.19 -0.23 -1.40
N CYS A 169 15.22 -0.36 -2.23
CA CYS A 169 15.82 0.72 -2.99
C CYS A 169 15.10 0.86 -4.32
N VAL A 170 14.51 2.02 -4.56
CA VAL A 170 13.77 2.35 -5.79
C VAL A 170 14.65 3.24 -6.64
N ASP A 171 14.90 2.83 -7.89
CA ASP A 171 15.62 3.60 -8.89
C ASP A 171 14.71 4.60 -9.65
N ASP A 172 15.30 5.32 -10.60
CA ASP A 172 14.57 6.32 -11.37
C ASP A 172 13.59 5.71 -12.40
N GLU A 173 13.67 4.41 -12.67
CA GLU A 173 12.77 3.66 -13.56
C GLU A 173 11.63 2.95 -12.79
N ASP A 174 11.53 3.20 -11.48
CA ASP A 174 10.59 2.55 -10.56
C ASP A 174 10.83 1.04 -10.38
N ASP A 175 12.03 0.55 -10.65
CA ASP A 175 12.45 -0.80 -10.30
C ASP A 175 12.91 -0.87 -8.84
N VAL A 176 12.74 -2.03 -8.20
CA VAL A 176 13.02 -2.18 -6.77
C VAL A 176 14.06 -3.26 -6.52
N THR A 177 15.19 -2.86 -5.94
CA THR A 177 16.21 -3.76 -5.41
C THR A 177 16.04 -3.92 -3.91
N TYR A 178 16.11 -5.16 -3.43
CA TYR A 178 15.91 -5.48 -2.02
C TYR A 178 17.22 -5.94 -1.36
N TRP A 179 17.54 -5.33 -0.22
CA TRP A 179 18.65 -5.73 0.64
C TRP A 179 18.09 -6.28 1.95
N ASN A 180 18.32 -7.58 2.20
CA ASN A 180 17.96 -8.19 3.47
C ASN A 180 19.11 -8.05 4.44
N VAL A 181 18.89 -7.33 5.53
CA VAL A 181 19.89 -7.03 6.56
C VAL A 181 19.56 -7.82 7.82
N SER A 182 20.52 -8.61 8.27
CA SER A 182 20.41 -9.39 9.49
C SER A 182 21.43 -8.90 10.52
N TRP A 183 20.99 -8.78 11.76
CA TRP A 183 21.88 -8.50 12.87
C TRP A 183 22.59 -9.78 13.29
N VAL A 184 23.91 -9.73 13.36
CA VAL A 184 24.75 -10.86 13.77
C VAL A 184 25.44 -10.51 15.07
N ARG A 185 25.44 -11.42 16.01
CA ARG A 185 26.28 -11.36 17.21
C ARG A 185 27.41 -12.37 17.02
N PRO A 186 28.65 -11.90 16.82
CA PRO A 186 29.81 -12.79 16.68
C PRO A 186 30.08 -13.55 17.97
#